data_d73e1969d02bfd61113a1d545a647e5c
#
_entry.id   d73e1969d02bfd61113a1d545a647e5c
#
_cell.length_a   1.000
_cell.length_b   1.000
_cell.length_c   1.000
_cell.angle_alpha   90.00
_cell.angle_beta   90.00
_cell.angle_gamma   90.00
#
_symmetry.space_group_name_H-M   'P 1'
#
loop_
_entity.id
_entity.type
_entity.pdbx_description
1 polymer ?
#
loop_
_entity_poly.entity_id
_entity_poly.type
_entity_poly.pdbx_seq_one_letter_code
_entity_poly.pdbx_strand_id
1 'polypeptide(L)'
;MAYRLSGRGYAIDRFVNQKVEPLQRALFERGHASAIARAKMARLKKLVSGEMPSLLTIGDDVLADWREEELGVPDGGSPELRAACTALGCYALMQQGKGRPVAEIAQVESDRPGLSFGRACWKIQPDRELADGVVRRLSSIEGASDFEGIVTGVRSLLNLMRSARQADGAPRSIKLDFGLLAADLYELQGGEAQRAAVLSRWGAAYYVHPSHEDRAEEE
;
A
#
# COMPACT_ATOMS: atom_id res chain seq x y z
N MET A 1 18.57 2.51 -7.45
CA MET A 1 17.72 3.18 -8.49
C MET A 1 16.80 4.15 -7.77
N ALA A 2 16.72 5.42 -8.17
CA ALA A 2 15.89 6.39 -7.47
C ALA A 2 14.40 6.05 -7.67
N TYR A 3 13.61 6.06 -6.59
CA TYR A 3 12.17 5.87 -6.61
C TYR A 3 11.49 7.18 -7.01
N ARG A 4 11.38 7.43 -8.32
CA ARG A 4 10.80 8.67 -8.84
C ARG A 4 9.31 8.49 -9.13
N LEU A 5 8.50 9.38 -8.58
CA LEU A 5 7.07 9.50 -8.86
C LEU A 5 6.83 10.59 -9.90
N SER A 6 5.73 10.49 -10.65
CA SER A 6 5.20 11.60 -11.43
C SER A 6 4.68 12.71 -10.51
N GLY A 7 4.49 13.93 -11.03
CA GLY A 7 3.92 15.02 -10.22
C GLY A 7 2.56 14.65 -9.61
N ARG A 8 1.72 13.95 -10.40
CA ARG A 8 0.41 13.45 -9.93
C ARG A 8 0.58 12.31 -8.93
N GLY A 9 1.55 11.42 -9.14
CA GLY A 9 1.91 10.37 -8.19
C GLY A 9 2.32 10.94 -6.83
N TYR A 10 3.10 12.00 -6.81
CA TYR A 10 3.46 12.73 -5.58
C TYR A 10 2.24 13.30 -4.84
N ALA A 11 1.29 13.88 -5.57
CA ALA A 11 0.08 14.43 -4.97
C ALA A 11 -0.76 13.33 -4.29
N ILE A 12 -0.89 12.16 -4.95
CA ILE A 12 -1.64 11.02 -4.43
C ILE A 12 -0.92 10.40 -3.21
N ASP A 13 0.39 10.21 -3.29
CA ASP A 13 1.23 9.75 -2.17
C ASP A 13 1.01 10.61 -0.93
N ARG A 14 1.19 11.91 -1.07
CA ARG A 14 0.97 12.88 0.02
C ARG A 14 -0.44 12.83 0.57
N PHE A 15 -1.45 12.81 -0.31
CA PHE A 15 -2.86 12.77 0.10
C PHE A 15 -3.17 11.53 0.94
N VAL A 16 -2.73 10.35 0.49
CA VAL A 16 -3.00 9.10 1.22
C VAL A 16 -2.25 9.08 2.55
N ASN A 17 -1.00 9.51 2.60
CA ASN A 17 -0.23 9.57 3.84
C ASN A 17 -0.81 10.57 4.85
N GLN A 18 -1.35 11.71 4.40
CA GLN A 18 -2.08 12.67 5.24
C GLN A 18 -3.38 12.07 5.85
N LYS A 19 -3.97 11.05 5.24
CA LYS A 19 -5.11 10.30 5.80
C LYS A 19 -4.66 9.17 6.73
N VAL A 20 -3.62 8.46 6.36
CA VAL A 20 -3.13 7.27 7.08
C VAL A 20 -2.48 7.65 8.41
N GLU A 21 -1.63 8.67 8.43
CA GLU A 21 -0.85 9.03 9.62
C GLU A 21 -1.73 9.39 10.85
N PRO A 22 -2.68 10.35 10.76
CA PRO A 22 -3.53 10.68 11.89
C PRO A 22 -4.46 9.53 12.27
N LEU A 23 -4.94 8.76 11.29
CA LEU A 23 -5.79 7.59 11.54
C LEU A 23 -5.02 6.50 12.30
N GLN A 24 -3.79 6.21 11.91
CA GLN A 24 -2.92 5.27 12.61
C GLN A 24 -2.63 5.75 14.03
N ARG A 25 -2.28 7.03 14.23
CA ARG A 25 -2.04 7.59 15.55
C ARG A 25 -3.27 7.42 16.45
N ALA A 26 -4.47 7.80 15.98
CA ALA A 26 -5.71 7.68 16.73
C ALA A 26 -6.08 6.23 17.08
N LEU A 27 -5.71 5.23 16.28
CA LEU A 27 -5.96 3.82 16.57
C LEU A 27 -5.24 3.33 17.84
N PHE A 28 -4.06 3.89 18.14
CA PHE A 28 -3.25 3.50 19.29
C PHE A 28 -3.42 4.43 20.49
N GLU A 29 -4.19 5.49 20.37
CA GLU A 29 -4.64 6.31 21.48
C GLU A 29 -5.71 5.56 22.31
N ARG A 30 -5.97 6.07 23.54
CA ARG A 30 -7.02 5.53 24.39
C ARG A 30 -8.28 6.40 24.27
N GLY A 31 -9.47 5.79 24.48
CA GLY A 31 -10.74 6.51 24.59
C GLY A 31 -11.49 6.69 23.27
N HIS A 32 -12.20 7.80 23.13
CA HIS A 32 -13.15 8.05 22.04
C HIS A 32 -12.50 8.15 20.66
N ALA A 33 -11.31 8.75 20.57
CA ALA A 33 -10.56 8.85 19.31
C ALA A 33 -10.29 7.46 18.68
N SER A 34 -9.92 6.47 19.50
CA SER A 34 -9.71 5.09 19.04
C SER A 34 -11.00 4.42 18.55
N ALA A 35 -12.15 4.69 19.15
CA ALA A 35 -13.43 4.16 18.70
C ALA A 35 -13.83 4.71 17.31
N ILE A 36 -13.69 6.02 17.12
CA ILE A 36 -13.93 6.67 15.82
C ILE A 36 -12.99 6.12 14.75
N ALA A 37 -11.71 6.01 15.08
CA ALA A 37 -10.70 5.47 14.15
C ALA A 37 -11.04 4.04 13.72
N ARG A 38 -11.46 3.17 14.65
CA ARG A 38 -11.88 1.79 14.32
C ARG A 38 -13.12 1.76 13.43
N ALA A 39 -14.10 2.63 13.65
CA ALA A 39 -15.28 2.74 12.80
C ALA A 39 -14.89 3.18 11.39
N LYS A 40 -13.99 4.18 11.26
CA LYS A 40 -13.44 4.62 9.98
C LYS A 40 -12.70 3.48 9.26
N MET A 41 -11.86 2.74 9.97
CA MET A 41 -11.15 1.57 9.42
C MET A 41 -12.10 0.51 8.85
N ALA A 42 -13.21 0.24 9.55
CA ALA A 42 -14.20 -0.72 9.09
C ALA A 42 -14.86 -0.30 7.75
N ARG A 43 -15.08 1.03 7.57
CA ARG A 43 -15.60 1.56 6.30
C ARG A 43 -14.54 1.53 5.20
N LEU A 44 -13.32 2.02 5.47
CA LEU A 44 -12.21 2.03 4.52
C LEU A 44 -11.86 0.63 4.01
N LYS A 45 -11.95 -0.40 4.86
CA LYS A 45 -11.67 -1.77 4.43
C LYS A 45 -12.54 -2.24 3.26
N LYS A 46 -13.75 -1.70 3.09
CA LYS A 46 -14.61 -2.05 1.96
C LYS A 46 -14.03 -1.58 0.61
N LEU A 47 -13.12 -0.61 0.63
CA LEU A 47 -12.49 -0.05 -0.56
C LEU A 47 -11.39 -0.96 -1.17
N VAL A 48 -11.02 -2.03 -0.49
CA VAL A 48 -9.93 -2.92 -0.94
C VAL A 48 -10.30 -3.82 -2.11
N SER A 49 -11.58 -3.84 -2.52
CA SER A 49 -12.02 -4.64 -3.67
C SER A 49 -11.56 -4.09 -5.03
N GLY A 50 -11.19 -2.81 -5.09
CA GLY A 50 -10.93 -2.10 -6.34
C GLY A 50 -12.19 -1.58 -7.03
N GLU A 51 -13.37 -2.02 -6.60
CA GLU A 51 -14.65 -1.44 -7.03
C GLU A 51 -14.84 -0.06 -6.39
N MET A 52 -15.26 0.91 -7.20
CA MET A 52 -15.53 2.25 -6.70
C MET A 52 -16.89 2.31 -6.02
N PRO A 53 -16.93 2.59 -4.71
CA PRO A 53 -18.18 2.87 -4.04
C PRO A 53 -18.74 4.23 -4.51
N SER A 54 -20.02 4.45 -4.26
CA SER A 54 -20.61 5.77 -4.49
C SER A 54 -19.88 6.85 -3.70
N LEU A 55 -19.67 8.02 -4.32
CA LEU A 55 -19.08 9.19 -3.66
C LEU A 55 -19.84 9.59 -2.38
N LEU A 56 -21.15 9.36 -2.35
CA LEU A 56 -21.97 9.55 -1.15
C LEU A 56 -21.57 8.62 0.01
N THR A 57 -21.02 7.45 -0.31
CA THR A 57 -20.62 6.46 0.70
C THR A 57 -19.23 6.74 1.27
N ILE A 58 -18.31 7.29 0.44
CA ILE A 58 -16.92 7.50 0.82
C ILE A 58 -16.61 8.96 1.23
N GLY A 59 -17.58 9.87 1.08
CA GLY A 59 -17.39 11.31 1.17
C GLY A 59 -16.44 11.75 2.29
N ASP A 60 -16.89 11.77 3.52
CA ASP A 60 -16.08 12.27 4.66
C ASP A 60 -14.81 11.48 4.93
N ASP A 61 -14.80 10.18 4.63
CA ASP A 61 -13.65 9.33 4.93
C ASP A 61 -12.51 9.50 3.92
N VAL A 62 -12.85 9.78 2.66
CA VAL A 62 -11.88 9.87 1.57
C VAL A 62 -11.80 11.29 1.01
N LEU A 63 -12.94 11.91 0.64
CA LEU A 63 -12.96 13.17 -0.10
C LEU A 63 -12.68 14.42 0.76
N ALA A 64 -12.82 14.34 2.09
CA ALA A 64 -12.38 15.43 2.92
C ALA A 64 -10.91 15.77 2.62
N ASP A 65 -10.60 17.05 2.40
CA ASP A 65 -9.28 17.56 2.00
C ASP A 65 -8.81 17.14 0.59
N TRP A 66 -9.70 16.63 -0.26
CA TRP A 66 -9.39 16.38 -1.67
C TRP A 66 -9.11 17.70 -2.39
N ARG A 67 -7.95 17.82 -3.00
CA ARG A 67 -7.53 19.03 -3.71
C ARG A 67 -7.63 18.81 -5.22
N GLU A 68 -8.68 19.35 -5.83
CA GLU A 68 -8.93 19.19 -7.28
C GLU A 68 -7.80 19.72 -8.14
N GLU A 69 -7.12 20.79 -7.73
CA GLU A 69 -5.99 21.38 -8.47
C GLU A 69 -4.82 20.40 -8.59
N GLU A 70 -4.63 19.54 -7.58
CA GLU A 70 -3.52 18.59 -7.54
C GLU A 70 -3.94 17.20 -8.01
N LEU A 71 -5.16 16.77 -7.68
CA LEU A 71 -5.65 15.40 -7.87
C LEU A 71 -6.70 15.26 -8.98
N GLY A 72 -7.21 16.39 -9.51
CA GLY A 72 -8.30 16.39 -10.49
C GLY A 72 -9.66 16.19 -9.84
N VAL A 73 -10.71 16.29 -10.64
CA VAL A 73 -12.10 16.12 -10.20
C VAL A 73 -12.31 14.68 -9.72
N PRO A 74 -12.83 14.47 -8.50
CA PRO A 74 -13.05 13.13 -7.96
C PRO A 74 -14.33 12.52 -8.55
N ASP A 75 -14.24 11.94 -9.71
CA ASP A 75 -15.32 11.11 -10.25
C ASP A 75 -15.04 9.61 -10.05
N GLY A 76 -16.07 8.78 -10.13
CA GLY A 76 -15.96 7.34 -9.90
C GLY A 76 -15.06 6.59 -10.87
N GLY A 77 -14.70 7.21 -12.01
CA GLY A 77 -13.80 6.66 -13.02
C GLY A 77 -12.36 7.19 -12.89
N SER A 78 -12.11 8.23 -12.08
CA SER A 78 -10.78 8.84 -12.04
C SER A 78 -9.72 7.89 -11.47
N PRO A 79 -8.59 7.71 -12.17
CA PRO A 79 -7.51 6.84 -11.70
C PRO A 79 -6.96 7.23 -10.34
N GLU A 80 -6.93 8.54 -10.05
CA GLU A 80 -6.47 9.10 -8.78
C GLU A 80 -7.34 8.64 -7.62
N LEU A 81 -8.66 8.76 -7.77
CA LEU A 81 -9.60 8.38 -6.73
C LEU A 81 -9.59 6.86 -6.52
N ARG A 82 -9.56 6.09 -7.59
CA ARG A 82 -9.46 4.61 -7.52
C ARG A 82 -8.19 4.19 -6.79
N ALA A 83 -7.05 4.78 -7.11
CA ALA A 83 -5.77 4.48 -6.45
C ALA A 83 -5.79 4.84 -4.97
N ALA A 84 -6.25 6.05 -4.62
CA ALA A 84 -6.35 6.50 -3.23
C ALA A 84 -7.30 5.61 -2.41
N CYS A 85 -8.50 5.34 -2.92
CA CYS A 85 -9.47 4.45 -2.27
C CYS A 85 -8.89 3.06 -2.03
N THR A 86 -8.28 2.47 -3.06
CA THR A 86 -7.69 1.12 -2.96
C THR A 86 -6.57 1.10 -1.92
N ALA A 87 -5.66 2.07 -1.91
CA ALA A 87 -4.56 2.13 -0.95
C ALA A 87 -5.06 2.31 0.49
N LEU A 88 -6.06 3.17 0.72
CA LEU A 88 -6.70 3.34 2.03
C LEU A 88 -7.40 2.04 2.49
N GLY A 89 -8.04 1.33 1.56
CA GLY A 89 -8.61 0.01 1.82
C GLY A 89 -7.54 -1.03 2.17
N CYS A 90 -6.41 -1.02 1.47
CA CYS A 90 -5.25 -1.87 1.73
C CYS A 90 -4.64 -1.60 3.11
N TYR A 91 -4.50 -0.32 3.49
CA TYR A 91 -4.08 0.06 4.84
C TYR A 91 -5.04 -0.51 5.89
N ALA A 92 -6.34 -0.29 5.71
CA ALA A 92 -7.34 -0.79 6.65
C ALA A 92 -7.32 -2.32 6.76
N LEU A 93 -7.12 -3.03 5.66
CA LEU A 93 -6.93 -4.48 5.63
C LEU A 93 -5.68 -4.90 6.41
N MET A 94 -4.54 -4.27 6.16
CA MET A 94 -3.25 -4.60 6.79
C MET A 94 -3.29 -4.34 8.30
N GLN A 95 -3.86 -3.22 8.74
CA GLN A 95 -3.91 -2.82 10.15
C GLN A 95 -4.91 -3.63 10.98
N GLN A 96 -5.91 -4.25 10.34
CA GLN A 96 -6.95 -4.99 11.06
C GLN A 96 -6.37 -6.10 11.95
N GLY A 97 -6.67 -6.04 13.25
CA GLY A 97 -6.23 -7.04 14.23
C GLY A 97 -4.74 -6.96 14.59
N LYS A 98 -4.02 -5.93 14.15
CA LYS A 98 -2.62 -5.71 14.52
C LYS A 98 -2.52 -4.78 15.73
N GLY A 99 -1.74 -5.18 16.73
CA GLY A 99 -1.45 -4.37 17.92
C GLY A 99 -0.30 -3.36 17.72
N ARG A 100 0.27 -3.30 16.50
CA ARG A 100 1.37 -2.39 16.14
C ARG A 100 1.05 -1.69 14.82
N PRO A 101 1.61 -0.48 14.58
CA PRO A 101 1.51 0.21 13.31
C PRO A 101 2.03 -0.61 12.14
N VAL A 102 1.28 -0.63 11.02
CA VAL A 102 1.69 -1.28 9.77
C VAL A 102 2.08 -0.28 8.69
N ALA A 103 1.71 1.00 8.85
CA ALA A 103 2.15 2.05 7.95
C ALA A 103 3.43 2.69 8.48
N GLU A 104 4.34 2.96 7.56
CA GLU A 104 5.54 3.77 7.78
C GLU A 104 5.73 4.66 6.57
N ILE A 105 5.91 5.97 6.81
CA ILE A 105 6.03 6.97 5.77
C ILE A 105 7.52 7.24 5.54
N ALA A 106 7.95 7.16 4.28
CA ALA A 106 9.32 7.49 3.90
C ALA A 106 9.60 8.98 4.20
N GLN A 107 10.59 9.23 5.07
CA GLN A 107 10.95 10.60 5.46
C GLN A 107 11.79 11.31 4.40
N VAL A 108 12.57 10.55 3.64
CA VAL A 108 13.40 11.03 2.53
C VAL A 108 13.27 10.08 1.34
N GLU A 109 13.64 10.54 0.15
CA GLU A 109 13.52 9.73 -1.06
C GLU A 109 14.35 8.43 -1.03
N SER A 110 15.47 8.42 -0.32
CA SER A 110 16.32 7.24 -0.15
C SER A 110 15.63 6.09 0.59
N ASP A 111 14.65 6.39 1.45
CA ASP A 111 13.94 5.38 2.26
C ASP A 111 12.79 4.70 1.48
N ARG A 112 12.31 5.34 0.41
CA ARG A 112 11.18 4.86 -0.40
C ARG A 112 11.31 3.41 -0.87
N PRO A 113 12.48 2.96 -1.39
CA PRO A 113 12.63 1.55 -1.80
C PRO A 113 12.41 0.57 -0.65
N GLY A 114 12.85 0.90 0.56
CA GLY A 114 12.72 0.09 1.77
C GLY A 114 11.28 -0.09 2.26
N LEU A 115 10.41 0.89 1.96
CA LEU A 115 8.99 0.91 2.33
C LEU A 115 8.05 0.64 1.14
N SER A 116 8.61 0.29 -0.02
CA SER A 116 7.85 -0.01 -1.23
C SER A 116 7.11 -1.35 -1.13
N PHE A 117 6.09 -1.52 -1.97
CA PHE A 117 5.33 -2.77 -2.05
C PHE A 117 6.22 -3.97 -2.43
N GLY A 118 7.16 -3.79 -3.38
CA GLY A 118 8.10 -4.85 -3.75
C GLY A 118 8.97 -5.30 -2.57
N ARG A 119 9.46 -4.36 -1.76
CA ARG A 119 10.24 -4.69 -0.57
C ARG A 119 9.40 -5.39 0.49
N ALA A 120 8.16 -4.93 0.71
CA ALA A 120 7.23 -5.60 1.62
C ALA A 120 6.92 -7.04 1.18
N CYS A 121 6.82 -7.30 -0.13
CA CYS A 121 6.66 -8.65 -0.68
C CYS A 121 7.86 -9.55 -0.37
N TRP A 122 9.09 -9.03 -0.49
CA TRP A 122 10.28 -9.80 -0.09
C TRP A 122 10.24 -10.16 1.39
N LYS A 123 9.82 -9.26 2.27
CA LYS A 123 9.71 -9.51 3.72
C LYS A 123 8.69 -10.62 4.09
N ILE A 124 7.82 -11.06 3.18
CA ILE A 124 6.91 -12.19 3.43
C ILE A 124 7.72 -13.49 3.61
N GLN A 125 8.65 -13.74 2.69
CA GLN A 125 9.52 -14.90 2.69
C GLN A 125 10.86 -14.53 2.05
N PRO A 126 11.88 -14.19 2.90
CA PRO A 126 13.20 -13.81 2.40
C PRO A 126 13.97 -14.97 1.77
N ASP A 127 13.69 -16.21 2.20
CA ASP A 127 14.25 -17.39 1.58
C ASP A 127 13.59 -17.62 0.21
N ARG A 128 14.39 -17.49 -0.84
CA ARG A 128 13.91 -17.57 -2.22
C ARG A 128 13.46 -18.97 -2.63
N GLU A 129 14.03 -20.00 -2.05
CA GLU A 129 13.66 -21.38 -2.35
C GLU A 129 12.23 -21.68 -1.85
N LEU A 130 11.77 -20.95 -0.84
CA LEU A 130 10.44 -21.06 -0.26
C LEU A 130 9.46 -20.00 -0.76
N ALA A 131 9.90 -19.08 -1.61
CA ALA A 131 9.14 -17.87 -2.01
C ALA A 131 8.22 -18.05 -3.22
N ASP A 132 8.08 -19.24 -3.80
CA ASP A 132 7.26 -19.52 -5.00
C ASP A 132 5.84 -18.95 -4.92
N GLY A 133 5.24 -19.01 -3.74
CA GLY A 133 3.88 -18.47 -3.52
C GLY A 133 3.79 -16.96 -3.66
N VAL A 134 4.87 -16.23 -3.33
CA VAL A 134 4.98 -14.77 -3.49
C VAL A 134 5.23 -14.45 -4.96
N VAL A 135 6.20 -15.12 -5.58
CA VAL A 135 6.57 -14.91 -6.98
C VAL A 135 5.38 -15.12 -7.92
N ARG A 136 4.64 -16.23 -7.77
CA ARG A 136 3.44 -16.47 -8.58
C ARG A 136 2.39 -15.36 -8.48
N ARG A 137 2.22 -14.74 -7.30
CA ARG A 137 1.28 -13.64 -7.13
C ARG A 137 1.79 -12.33 -7.74
N LEU A 138 3.08 -12.07 -7.66
CA LEU A 138 3.70 -10.94 -8.38
C LEU A 138 3.53 -11.11 -9.90
N SER A 139 3.78 -12.29 -10.44
CA SER A 139 3.55 -12.60 -11.85
C SER A 139 2.08 -12.49 -12.26
N SER A 140 1.13 -12.81 -11.37
CA SER A 140 -0.29 -12.61 -11.66
C SER A 140 -0.68 -11.13 -11.74
N ILE A 141 -0.02 -10.25 -10.99
CA ILE A 141 -0.19 -8.79 -11.11
C ILE A 141 0.37 -8.31 -12.46
N GLU A 142 1.55 -8.79 -12.83
CA GLU A 142 2.17 -8.46 -14.12
C GLU A 142 1.28 -8.85 -15.30
N GLY A 143 0.68 -10.05 -15.26
CA GLY A 143 -0.21 -10.58 -16.29
C GLY A 143 -1.66 -10.07 -16.21
N ALA A 144 -2.04 -9.24 -15.23
CA ALA A 144 -3.41 -8.77 -15.10
C ALA A 144 -3.79 -7.85 -16.26
N SER A 145 -4.98 -8.06 -16.84
CA SER A 145 -5.48 -7.28 -17.98
C SER A 145 -6.10 -5.94 -17.57
N ASP A 146 -6.52 -5.81 -16.31
CA ASP A 146 -7.28 -4.68 -15.80
C ASP A 146 -6.86 -4.33 -14.36
N PHE A 147 -7.40 -3.22 -13.87
CA PHE A 147 -7.08 -2.72 -12.53
C PHE A 147 -7.60 -3.63 -11.42
N GLU A 148 -8.75 -4.26 -11.60
CA GLU A 148 -9.35 -5.19 -10.63
C GLU A 148 -8.48 -6.42 -10.42
N GLY A 149 -7.90 -6.94 -11.50
CA GLY A 149 -6.91 -8.03 -11.44
C GLY A 149 -5.64 -7.65 -10.67
N ILE A 150 -5.13 -6.43 -10.92
CA ILE A 150 -4.00 -5.87 -10.17
C ILE A 150 -4.33 -5.80 -8.68
N VAL A 151 -5.47 -5.20 -8.32
CA VAL A 151 -5.91 -5.05 -6.93
C VAL A 151 -6.12 -6.41 -6.25
N THR A 152 -6.64 -7.39 -6.98
CA THR A 152 -6.80 -8.77 -6.48
C THR A 152 -5.44 -9.39 -6.13
N GLY A 153 -4.43 -9.23 -6.99
CA GLY A 153 -3.07 -9.67 -6.72
C GLY A 153 -2.44 -8.98 -5.52
N VAL A 154 -2.54 -7.64 -5.47
CA VAL A 154 -2.06 -6.83 -4.33
C VAL A 154 -2.72 -7.29 -3.03
N ARG A 155 -4.05 -7.43 -3.00
CA ARG A 155 -4.77 -7.91 -1.82
C ARG A 155 -4.34 -9.31 -1.38
N SER A 156 -4.06 -10.19 -2.33
CA SER A 156 -3.55 -11.53 -2.04
C SER A 156 -2.19 -11.48 -1.33
N LEU A 157 -1.27 -10.64 -1.80
CA LEU A 157 0.04 -10.43 -1.16
C LEU A 157 -0.07 -9.75 0.20
N LEU A 158 -0.94 -8.76 0.37
CA LEU A 158 -1.21 -8.15 1.68
C LEU A 158 -1.72 -9.18 2.71
N ASN A 159 -2.57 -10.12 2.30
CA ASN A 159 -3.01 -11.20 3.18
C ASN A 159 -1.84 -12.12 3.57
N LEU A 160 -0.90 -12.40 2.67
CA LEU A 160 0.33 -13.13 3.03
C LEU A 160 1.18 -12.32 4.00
N MET A 161 1.37 -11.00 3.80
CA MET A 161 2.09 -10.13 4.74
C MET A 161 1.48 -10.18 6.14
N ARG A 162 0.15 -10.20 6.23
CA ARG A 162 -0.57 -10.28 7.51
C ARG A 162 -0.35 -11.60 8.25
N SER A 163 -0.19 -12.70 7.54
CA SER A 163 0.01 -14.04 8.07
C SER A 163 1.48 -14.45 8.16
N ALA A 164 2.41 -13.65 7.65
CA ALA A 164 3.82 -13.96 7.64
C ALA A 164 4.38 -14.20 9.04
N ARG A 165 5.24 -15.23 9.18
CA ARG A 165 5.88 -15.64 10.43
C ARG A 165 7.39 -15.64 10.26
N GLN A 166 8.09 -15.45 11.36
CA GLN A 166 9.54 -15.70 11.48
C GLN A 166 9.80 -17.20 11.65
N ALA A 167 11.05 -17.62 11.61
CA ALA A 167 11.43 -19.01 11.77
C ALA A 167 11.02 -19.60 13.15
N ASP A 168 10.99 -18.76 14.17
CA ASP A 168 10.52 -19.10 15.54
C ASP A 168 8.99 -19.13 15.70
N GLY A 169 8.24 -18.86 14.61
CA GLY A 169 6.78 -18.79 14.59
C GLY A 169 6.19 -17.44 15.03
N ALA A 170 7.00 -16.46 15.45
CA ALA A 170 6.53 -15.14 15.82
C ALA A 170 5.94 -14.39 14.60
N PRO A 171 4.96 -13.50 14.79
CA PRO A 171 4.44 -12.68 13.70
C PRO A 171 5.53 -11.77 13.12
N ARG A 172 5.74 -11.83 11.81
CA ARG A 172 6.67 -10.95 11.13
C ARG A 172 6.09 -9.53 11.06
N SER A 173 6.89 -8.53 11.41
CA SER A 173 6.50 -7.13 11.29
C SER A 173 6.85 -6.62 9.90
N ILE A 174 5.85 -6.46 9.04
CA ILE A 174 6.02 -5.91 7.69
C ILE A 174 5.33 -4.56 7.66
N LYS A 175 6.09 -3.51 7.37
CA LYS A 175 5.61 -2.15 7.20
C LYS A 175 5.63 -1.76 5.72
N LEU A 176 4.75 -0.84 5.35
CA LEU A 176 4.55 -0.37 3.99
C LEU A 176 4.20 1.11 4.00
N ASP A 177 4.71 1.88 3.05
CA ASP A 177 4.24 3.22 2.76
C ASP A 177 3.02 3.14 1.83
N PHE A 178 1.83 3.43 2.37
CA PHE A 178 0.58 3.34 1.62
C PHE A 178 0.37 4.50 0.65
N GLY A 179 1.04 5.63 0.86
CA GLY A 179 1.11 6.71 -0.12
C GLY A 179 1.89 6.28 -1.35
N LEU A 180 3.06 5.65 -1.17
CA LEU A 180 3.81 5.06 -2.29
C LEU A 180 3.00 4.00 -3.02
N LEU A 181 2.29 3.13 -2.28
CA LEU A 181 1.40 2.15 -2.91
C LEU A 181 0.31 2.82 -3.73
N ALA A 182 -0.29 3.92 -3.23
CA ALA A 182 -1.30 4.67 -3.95
C ALA A 182 -0.75 5.29 -5.25
N ALA A 183 0.45 5.87 -5.20
CA ALA A 183 1.12 6.40 -6.38
C ALA A 183 1.42 5.30 -7.42
N ASP A 184 1.90 4.14 -6.97
CA ASP A 184 2.13 3.00 -7.86
C ASP A 184 0.81 2.48 -8.46
N LEU A 185 -0.26 2.37 -7.67
CA LEU A 185 -1.58 1.96 -8.15
C LEU A 185 -2.16 2.96 -9.17
N TYR A 186 -1.88 4.25 -9.02
CA TYR A 186 -2.23 5.25 -10.01
C TYR A 186 -1.47 5.04 -11.32
N GLU A 187 -0.14 4.90 -11.25
CA GLU A 187 0.69 4.71 -12.43
C GLU A 187 0.41 3.37 -13.15
N LEU A 188 0.00 2.33 -12.42
CA LEU A 188 -0.42 1.04 -12.99
C LEU A 188 -1.71 1.12 -13.83
N GLN A 189 -2.52 2.16 -13.68
CA GLN A 189 -3.69 2.45 -14.53
C GLN A 189 -3.33 3.23 -15.80
N GLY A 190 -2.09 3.70 -15.91
CA GLY A 190 -1.59 4.43 -17.08
C GLY A 190 -1.24 3.54 -18.26
N GLY A 191 -0.51 4.10 -19.22
CA GLY A 191 -0.03 3.36 -20.38
C GLY A 191 1.05 2.31 -20.05
N GLU A 192 1.37 1.50 -21.05
CA GLU A 192 2.32 0.37 -20.92
C GLU A 192 3.68 0.78 -20.30
N ALA A 193 4.23 1.93 -20.71
CA ALA A 193 5.51 2.41 -20.17
C ALA A 193 5.44 2.74 -18.68
N GLN A 194 4.34 3.33 -18.19
CA GLN A 194 4.13 3.64 -16.78
C GLN A 194 3.99 2.35 -15.96
N ARG A 195 3.16 1.43 -16.46
CA ARG A 195 2.98 0.11 -15.86
C ARG A 195 4.31 -0.66 -15.76
N ALA A 196 5.07 -0.73 -16.84
CA ALA A 196 6.38 -1.39 -16.86
C ALA A 196 7.36 -0.75 -15.87
N ALA A 197 7.33 0.58 -15.72
CA ALA A 197 8.16 1.29 -14.75
C ALA A 197 7.84 0.90 -13.30
N VAL A 198 6.54 0.79 -12.93
CA VAL A 198 6.12 0.34 -11.59
C VAL A 198 6.56 -1.09 -11.35
N LEU A 199 6.28 -2.01 -12.28
CA LEU A 199 6.64 -3.42 -12.14
C LEU A 199 8.15 -3.62 -12.03
N SER A 200 8.93 -2.83 -12.80
CA SER A 200 10.40 -2.80 -12.68
C SER A 200 10.87 -2.32 -11.30
N ARG A 201 10.25 -1.26 -10.74
CA ARG A 201 10.56 -0.78 -9.39
C ARG A 201 10.24 -1.83 -8.32
N TRP A 202 9.07 -2.48 -8.41
CA TRP A 202 8.69 -3.55 -7.49
C TRP A 202 9.61 -4.75 -7.59
N GLY A 203 9.96 -5.16 -8.82
CA GLY A 203 10.92 -6.23 -9.06
C GLY A 203 12.30 -5.91 -8.50
N ALA A 204 12.81 -4.70 -8.76
CA ALA A 204 14.10 -4.28 -8.20
C ALA A 204 14.09 -4.29 -6.66
N ALA A 205 13.03 -3.75 -6.03
CA ALA A 205 12.90 -3.75 -4.57
C ALA A 205 12.70 -5.16 -3.98
N TYR A 206 12.12 -6.09 -4.74
CA TYR A 206 11.96 -7.48 -4.34
C TYR A 206 13.27 -8.29 -4.48
N TYR A 207 14.04 -8.08 -5.56
CA TYR A 207 15.21 -8.90 -5.87
C TYR A 207 16.55 -8.32 -5.43
N VAL A 208 16.66 -6.98 -5.34
CA VAL A 208 17.92 -6.29 -4.99
C VAL A 208 17.82 -5.76 -3.56
N HIS A 209 18.62 -6.32 -2.65
CA HIS A 209 18.70 -5.91 -1.26
C HIS A 209 20.01 -5.21 -0.99
N PRO A 210 20.02 -4.09 -0.23
CA PRO A 210 21.26 -3.65 0.40
C PRO A 210 21.67 -4.72 1.42
N SER A 211 22.88 -5.27 1.23
CA SER A 211 23.34 -6.47 1.93
C SER A 211 23.61 -6.32 3.43
N HIS A 212 23.39 -5.17 4.05
CA HIS A 212 23.84 -4.87 5.41
C HIS A 212 22.82 -4.30 6.39
N GLU A 213 21.66 -3.79 5.95
CA GLU A 213 20.73 -3.12 6.88
C GLU A 213 19.68 -4.04 7.51
N ASP A 214 19.36 -5.14 6.89
CA ASP A 214 18.27 -6.03 7.37
C ASP A 214 18.73 -7.08 8.41
N ARG A 215 20.03 -7.22 8.69
CA ARG A 215 20.53 -8.13 9.74
C ARG A 215 20.48 -7.55 11.15
N ALA A 216 20.39 -6.23 11.27
CA ALA A 216 20.40 -5.55 12.58
C ALA A 216 19.00 -5.47 13.24
N GLU A 217 17.92 -5.78 12.51
CA GLU A 217 16.55 -5.81 13.08
C GLU A 217 16.09 -7.22 13.47
N GLU A 218 16.91 -8.25 13.26
CA GLU A 218 16.61 -9.65 13.63
C GLU A 218 17.36 -10.10 14.92
N GLU A 219 18.20 -9.29 15.54
CA GLU A 219 18.77 -9.49 16.87
C GLU A 219 18.04 -8.64 17.93
#